data_3fce93e4a19cd4a7ee028f951107ae14
#
_entry.id   3fce93e4a19cd4a7ee028f951107ae14
#
_cell.length_a   1.000
_cell.length_b   1.000
_cell.length_c   1.000
_cell.angle_alpha   90.00
_cell.angle_beta   90.00
_cell.angle_gamma   90.00
#
_symmetry.space_group_name_H-M   'P 1'
#
loop_
_entity.id
_entity.type
_entity.pdbx_description
1 polymer ?
#
loop_
_entity_poly.entity_id
_entity_poly.type
_entity_poly.pdbx_seq_one_letter_code
_entity_poly.pdbx_strand_id
1 'polypeptide(L)'
;MASKRDWLEAGLEVLSEEGAPALTIERLCAHLNLTKGSFYHHFGGMARYKSDLLEHFESEHTGRYIDGAESAGDSARAKLYHLLNLVLDDKDTDHDLEIAVRAWALQDAEARALQRRVDQLRVDYLRSLWRELGGSEDDAGPMGRLLYLVLVGAQQVVPPVSAGELKEIYALALRLAPQERRSE
;
A
#
# COMPACT_ATOMS: atom_id res chain seq x y z
N MET A 1 -1.81 -28.99 1.40
CA MET A 1 -3.13 -28.42 1.06
C MET A 1 -2.94 -26.89 1.17
N ALA A 2 -3.23 -26.13 0.13
CA ALA A 2 -3.04 -24.67 0.18
C ALA A 2 -4.03 -24.05 1.17
N SER A 3 -3.57 -23.08 1.93
CA SER A 3 -4.38 -22.29 2.87
C SER A 3 -5.19 -21.23 2.10
N LYS A 4 -6.14 -20.57 2.77
CA LYS A 4 -6.83 -19.40 2.21
C LYS A 4 -5.83 -18.29 1.84
N ARG A 5 -4.80 -18.10 2.65
CA ARG A 5 -3.72 -17.12 2.41
C ARG A 5 -2.97 -17.40 1.11
N ASP A 6 -2.58 -18.65 0.85
CA ASP A 6 -1.85 -19.00 -0.38
C ASP A 6 -2.66 -18.65 -1.65
N TRP A 7 -3.99 -18.80 -1.61
CA TRP A 7 -4.86 -18.36 -2.69
C TRP A 7 -4.91 -16.86 -2.86
N LEU A 8 -4.86 -16.10 -1.76
CA LEU A 8 -4.87 -14.63 -1.81
C LEU A 8 -3.54 -14.10 -2.30
N GLU A 9 -2.41 -14.65 -1.84
CA GLU A 9 -1.07 -14.30 -2.35
C GLU A 9 -0.97 -14.56 -3.85
N ALA A 10 -1.38 -15.76 -4.30
CA ALA A 10 -1.44 -16.08 -5.74
C ALA A 10 -2.31 -15.11 -6.54
N GLY A 11 -3.37 -14.61 -5.93
CA GLY A 11 -4.22 -13.60 -6.56
C GLY A 11 -3.56 -12.24 -6.69
N LEU A 12 -2.78 -11.82 -5.70
CA LEU A 12 -1.99 -10.59 -5.78
C LEU A 12 -0.89 -10.70 -6.84
N GLU A 13 -0.22 -11.87 -6.95
CA GLU A 13 0.75 -12.13 -8.01
C GLU A 13 0.12 -12.07 -9.40
N VAL A 14 -1.01 -12.77 -9.63
CA VAL A 14 -1.74 -12.72 -10.91
C VAL A 14 -2.22 -11.31 -11.22
N LEU A 15 -2.69 -10.57 -10.22
CA LEU A 15 -3.14 -9.19 -10.39
C LEU A 15 -1.99 -8.26 -10.80
N SER A 16 -0.83 -8.40 -10.16
CA SER A 16 0.36 -7.62 -10.46
C SER A 16 0.89 -7.89 -11.87
N GLU A 17 0.96 -9.17 -12.26
CA GLU A 17 1.56 -9.59 -13.55
C GLU A 17 0.62 -9.41 -14.75
N GLU A 18 -0.67 -9.70 -14.58
CA GLU A 18 -1.62 -9.85 -15.68
C GLU A 18 -2.84 -8.91 -15.59
N GLY A 19 -3.01 -8.23 -14.43
CA GLY A 19 -4.13 -7.34 -14.17
C GLY A 19 -5.45 -8.03 -13.78
N ALA A 20 -6.43 -7.24 -13.38
CA ALA A 20 -7.71 -7.72 -12.86
C ALA A 20 -8.52 -8.64 -13.79
N PRO A 21 -8.48 -8.50 -15.13
CA PRO A 21 -9.16 -9.45 -16.02
C PRO A 21 -8.66 -10.89 -15.93
N ALA A 22 -7.40 -11.10 -15.51
CA ALA A 22 -6.82 -12.43 -15.33
C ALA A 22 -7.25 -13.12 -14.02
N LEU A 23 -7.87 -12.41 -13.08
CA LEU A 23 -8.39 -12.97 -11.84
C LEU A 23 -9.59 -13.89 -12.14
N THR A 24 -9.31 -15.10 -12.59
CA THR A 24 -10.29 -16.16 -12.87
C THR A 24 -9.97 -17.42 -12.06
N ILE A 25 -11.00 -18.23 -11.78
CA ILE A 25 -10.80 -19.49 -11.04
C ILE A 25 -9.82 -20.41 -11.79
N GLU A 26 -9.92 -20.44 -13.13
CA GLU A 26 -9.04 -21.23 -13.97
C GLU A 26 -7.59 -20.80 -13.86
N ARG A 27 -7.33 -19.48 -13.92
CA ARG A 27 -5.96 -18.94 -13.84
C ARG A 27 -5.34 -19.20 -12.47
N LEU A 28 -6.11 -18.96 -11.38
CA LEU A 28 -5.67 -19.21 -10.01
C LEU A 28 -5.39 -20.70 -9.75
N CYS A 29 -6.26 -21.59 -10.23
CA CYS A 29 -6.04 -23.03 -10.15
C CYS A 29 -4.77 -23.46 -10.91
N ALA A 30 -4.54 -22.90 -12.09
CA ALA A 30 -3.34 -23.18 -12.88
C ALA A 30 -2.07 -22.67 -12.19
N HIS A 31 -2.11 -21.45 -11.62
CA HIS A 31 -1.00 -20.84 -10.90
C HIS A 31 -0.55 -21.68 -9.69
N LEU A 32 -1.52 -22.14 -8.90
CA LEU A 32 -1.27 -22.94 -7.70
C LEU A 32 -1.17 -24.46 -7.95
N ASN A 33 -1.42 -24.90 -9.18
CA ASN A 33 -1.57 -26.33 -9.51
C ASN A 33 -2.60 -27.03 -8.61
N LEU A 34 -3.78 -26.42 -8.43
CA LEU A 34 -4.87 -26.90 -7.59
C LEU A 34 -6.18 -27.05 -8.36
N THR A 35 -7.15 -27.71 -7.76
CA THR A 35 -8.45 -27.96 -8.36
C THR A 35 -9.47 -26.84 -8.05
N LYS A 36 -10.47 -26.65 -8.92
CA LYS A 36 -11.62 -25.76 -8.66
C LYS A 36 -12.37 -26.12 -7.37
N GLY A 37 -12.42 -27.39 -7.01
CA GLY A 37 -13.03 -27.85 -5.74
C GLY A 37 -12.34 -27.26 -4.52
N SER A 38 -10.99 -27.14 -4.55
CA SER A 38 -10.23 -26.49 -3.48
C SER A 38 -10.56 -24.99 -3.38
N PHE A 39 -10.69 -24.28 -4.52
CA PHE A 39 -11.10 -22.88 -4.53
C PHE A 39 -12.48 -22.68 -3.88
N TYR A 40 -13.47 -23.44 -4.33
CA TYR A 40 -14.84 -23.33 -3.81
C TYR A 40 -14.96 -23.70 -2.32
N HIS A 41 -14.09 -24.58 -1.82
CA HIS A 41 -14.01 -24.89 -0.40
C HIS A 41 -13.64 -23.65 0.45
N HIS A 42 -12.72 -22.80 -0.05
CA HIS A 42 -12.27 -21.62 0.68
C HIS A 42 -13.18 -20.39 0.50
N PHE A 43 -13.72 -20.18 -0.71
CA PHE A 43 -14.35 -18.90 -1.05
C PHE A 43 -15.83 -19.01 -1.46
N GLY A 44 -16.30 -20.18 -1.82
CA GLY A 44 -17.67 -20.37 -2.31
C GLY A 44 -17.94 -19.75 -3.70
N GLY A 45 -17.13 -18.78 -4.15
CA GLY A 45 -17.27 -18.16 -5.46
C GLY A 45 -16.36 -16.94 -5.64
N MET A 46 -16.32 -16.46 -6.89
CA MET A 46 -15.38 -15.40 -7.32
C MET A 46 -15.67 -14.04 -6.68
N ALA A 47 -16.92 -13.70 -6.41
CA ALA A 47 -17.28 -12.44 -5.77
C ALA A 47 -16.65 -12.35 -4.36
N ARG A 48 -16.83 -13.41 -3.55
CA ARG A 48 -16.24 -13.45 -2.22
C ARG A 48 -14.71 -13.48 -2.26
N TYR A 49 -14.13 -14.20 -3.22
CA TYR A 49 -12.68 -14.22 -3.40
C TYR A 49 -12.12 -12.83 -3.66
N LYS A 50 -12.75 -12.04 -4.55
CA LYS A 50 -12.33 -10.67 -4.84
C LYS A 50 -12.42 -9.76 -3.62
N SER A 51 -13.50 -9.86 -2.84
CA SER A 51 -13.64 -9.12 -1.58
C SER A 51 -12.54 -9.47 -0.59
N ASP A 52 -12.32 -10.78 -0.34
CA ASP A 52 -11.26 -11.26 0.54
C ASP A 52 -9.85 -10.84 0.04
N LEU A 53 -9.63 -10.82 -1.28
CA LEU A 53 -8.36 -10.39 -1.90
C LEU A 53 -8.09 -8.90 -1.67
N LEU A 54 -9.11 -8.05 -1.82
CA LEU A 54 -9.02 -6.61 -1.58
C LEU A 54 -8.75 -6.32 -0.09
N GLU A 55 -9.40 -7.02 0.83
CA GLU A 55 -9.14 -6.92 2.27
C GLU A 55 -7.71 -7.37 2.62
N HIS A 56 -7.24 -8.44 2.00
CA HIS A 56 -5.87 -8.93 2.18
C HIS A 56 -4.85 -7.91 1.69
N PHE A 57 -5.06 -7.31 0.52
CA PHE A 57 -4.22 -6.21 0.01
C PHE A 57 -4.16 -5.05 1.01
N GLU A 58 -5.29 -4.57 1.53
CA GLU A 58 -5.31 -3.48 2.52
C GLU A 58 -4.50 -3.82 3.76
N SER A 59 -4.66 -5.05 4.29
CA SER A 59 -3.94 -5.51 5.48
C SER A 59 -2.43 -5.58 5.25
N GLU A 60 -2.00 -6.25 4.19
CA GLU A 60 -0.57 -6.52 3.95
C GLU A 60 0.18 -5.29 3.41
N HIS A 61 -0.46 -4.44 2.58
CA HIS A 61 0.19 -3.30 1.92
C HIS A 61 -0.15 -1.94 2.53
N THR A 62 -0.95 -1.90 3.59
CA THR A 62 -1.22 -0.66 4.34
C THR A 62 -1.15 -0.90 5.84
N GLY A 63 -1.94 -1.83 6.38
CA GLY A 63 -1.97 -2.13 7.81
C GLY A 63 -0.59 -2.50 8.34
N ARG A 64 0.05 -3.50 7.73
CA ARG A 64 1.40 -3.97 8.09
C ARG A 64 2.45 -2.85 8.07
N TYR A 65 2.40 -1.94 7.11
CA TYR A 65 3.36 -0.83 7.01
C TYR A 65 3.14 0.21 8.12
N ILE A 66 1.90 0.53 8.46
CA ILE A 66 1.57 1.43 9.56
C ILE A 66 2.01 0.80 10.89
N ASP A 67 1.69 -0.47 11.13
CA ASP A 67 2.09 -1.19 12.35
C ASP A 67 3.61 -1.28 12.45
N GLY A 68 4.30 -1.54 11.34
CA GLY A 68 5.75 -1.54 11.26
C GLY A 68 6.33 -0.19 11.62
N ALA A 69 5.79 0.90 11.08
CA ALA A 69 6.24 2.25 11.38
C ALA A 69 6.03 2.60 12.86
N GLU A 70 4.88 2.24 13.44
CA GLU A 70 4.61 2.46 14.88
C GLU A 70 5.59 1.70 15.77
N SER A 71 6.08 0.55 15.34
CA SER A 71 7.09 -0.23 16.08
C SER A 71 8.50 0.37 16.08
N ALA A 72 8.78 1.37 15.24
CA ALA A 72 10.09 2.02 15.12
C ALA A 72 10.47 2.95 16.28
N GLY A 73 9.55 3.16 17.24
CA GLY A 73 9.76 4.00 18.43
C GLY A 73 8.84 5.22 18.49
N ASP A 74 9.04 6.07 19.50
CA ASP A 74 8.12 7.17 19.84
C ASP A 74 8.31 8.43 18.98
N SER A 75 9.40 8.54 18.22
CA SER A 75 9.67 9.72 17.40
C SER A 75 8.94 9.64 16.07
N ALA A 76 8.07 10.61 15.77
CA ALA A 76 7.40 10.73 14.49
C ALA A 76 8.37 10.74 13.29
N ARG A 77 9.55 11.32 13.48
CA ARG A 77 10.61 11.30 12.46
C ARG A 77 11.14 9.88 12.22
N ALA A 78 11.36 9.09 13.28
CA ALA A 78 11.78 7.70 13.16
C ALA A 78 10.71 6.85 12.49
N LYS A 79 9.44 7.00 12.88
CA LYS A 79 8.28 6.34 12.25
C LYS A 79 8.21 6.64 10.74
N LEU A 80 8.36 7.90 10.36
CA LEU A 80 8.29 8.32 8.95
C LEU A 80 9.45 7.76 8.12
N TYR A 81 10.69 7.79 8.65
CA TYR A 81 11.82 7.17 7.96
C TYR A 81 11.69 5.65 7.88
N HIS A 82 11.17 5.01 8.93
CA HIS A 82 10.96 3.58 8.91
C HIS A 82 9.88 3.18 7.90
N LEU A 83 8.75 3.90 7.88
CA LEU A 83 7.70 3.73 6.87
C LEU A 83 8.26 3.85 5.45
N LEU A 84 9.04 4.90 5.20
CA LEU A 84 9.66 5.10 3.89
C LEU A 84 10.58 3.94 3.50
N ASN A 85 11.40 3.45 4.43
CA ASN A 85 12.24 2.29 4.16
C ASN A 85 11.41 1.03 3.92
N LEU A 86 10.37 0.75 4.71
CA LEU A 86 9.48 -0.40 4.48
C LEU A 86 8.87 -0.37 3.07
N VAL A 87 8.37 0.79 2.65
CA VAL A 87 7.77 0.96 1.31
C VAL A 87 8.80 0.85 0.19
N LEU A 88 10.05 1.28 0.39
CA LEU A 88 11.09 1.27 -0.63
C LEU A 88 11.91 -0.02 -0.68
N ASP A 89 11.98 -0.76 0.42
CA ASP A 89 12.70 -2.04 0.51
C ASP A 89 11.83 -3.22 0.06
N ASP A 90 10.51 -3.00 -0.01
CA ASP A 90 9.60 -3.97 -0.61
C ASP A 90 9.85 -4.02 -2.13
N LYS A 91 10.16 -5.22 -2.60
CA LYS A 91 10.72 -5.47 -3.95
C LYS A 91 9.74 -5.05 -5.06
N ASP A 92 10.25 -4.97 -6.28
CA ASP A 92 9.58 -4.56 -7.53
C ASP A 92 8.12 -5.06 -7.72
N THR A 93 7.74 -6.14 -7.05
CA THR A 93 6.40 -6.75 -7.06
C THR A 93 5.32 -5.83 -6.47
N ASP A 94 5.64 -5.06 -5.42
CA ASP A 94 4.66 -4.16 -4.76
C ASP A 94 4.34 -2.93 -5.60
N HIS A 95 5.29 -2.44 -6.37
CA HIS A 95 5.09 -1.31 -7.28
C HIS A 95 4.04 -1.64 -8.35
N ASP A 96 4.21 -2.77 -9.05
CA ASP A 96 3.31 -3.20 -10.11
C ASP A 96 1.93 -3.55 -9.56
N LEU A 97 1.88 -4.11 -8.34
CA LEU A 97 0.64 -4.42 -7.64
C LEU A 97 -0.17 -3.16 -7.30
N GLU A 98 0.46 -2.11 -6.77
CA GLU A 98 -0.20 -0.83 -6.48
C GLU A 98 -0.81 -0.21 -7.76
N ILE A 99 -0.08 -0.26 -8.88
CA ILE A 99 -0.58 0.19 -10.18
C ILE A 99 -1.77 -0.66 -10.63
N ALA A 100 -1.68 -1.99 -10.50
CA ALA A 100 -2.73 -2.91 -10.93
C ALA A 100 -4.02 -2.73 -10.11
N VAL A 101 -3.93 -2.54 -8.79
CA VAL A 101 -5.08 -2.26 -7.92
C VAL A 101 -5.73 -0.91 -8.29
N ARG A 102 -4.94 0.13 -8.55
CA ARG A 102 -5.46 1.43 -9.02
C ARG A 102 -6.15 1.33 -10.38
N ALA A 103 -5.57 0.57 -11.31
CA ALA A 103 -6.18 0.31 -12.61
C ALA A 103 -7.50 -0.47 -12.48
N TRP A 104 -7.55 -1.47 -11.59
CA TRP A 104 -8.78 -2.19 -11.28
C TRP A 104 -9.85 -1.29 -10.68
N ALA A 105 -9.49 -0.38 -9.78
CA ALA A 105 -10.41 0.59 -9.17
C ALA A 105 -11.08 1.55 -10.17
N LEU A 106 -10.51 1.74 -11.36
CA LEU A 106 -11.14 2.54 -12.41
C LEU A 106 -12.38 1.84 -13.01
N GLN A 107 -12.44 0.52 -12.95
CA GLN A 107 -13.46 -0.28 -13.64
C GLN A 107 -14.41 -1.04 -12.70
N ASP A 108 -14.02 -1.24 -11.45
CA ASP A 108 -14.74 -2.02 -10.45
C ASP A 108 -15.11 -1.15 -9.23
N ALA A 109 -16.37 -1.22 -8.80
CA ALA A 109 -16.88 -0.36 -7.72
C ALA A 109 -16.34 -0.77 -6.34
N GLU A 110 -16.13 -2.08 -6.10
CA GLU A 110 -15.62 -2.61 -4.84
C GLU A 110 -14.13 -2.28 -4.70
N ALA A 111 -13.35 -2.49 -5.75
CA ALA A 111 -11.94 -2.09 -5.81
C ALA A 111 -11.78 -0.57 -5.64
N ARG A 112 -12.68 0.23 -6.22
CA ARG A 112 -12.68 1.69 -6.03
C ARG A 112 -13.00 2.09 -4.60
N ALA A 113 -13.93 1.41 -3.94
CA ALA A 113 -14.27 1.67 -2.55
C ALA A 113 -13.10 1.35 -1.62
N LEU A 114 -12.42 0.22 -1.85
CA LEU A 114 -11.19 -0.14 -1.17
C LEU A 114 -10.10 0.92 -1.38
N GLN A 115 -9.78 1.25 -2.65
CA GLN A 115 -8.70 2.18 -2.96
C GLN A 115 -8.92 3.55 -2.29
N ARG A 116 -10.17 4.03 -2.25
CA ARG A 116 -10.51 5.25 -1.53
C ARG A 116 -10.20 5.14 -0.03
N ARG A 117 -10.52 4.01 0.58
CA ARG A 117 -10.27 3.75 2.00
C ARG A 117 -8.78 3.67 2.29
N VAL A 118 -8.03 2.97 1.46
CA VAL A 118 -6.57 2.85 1.54
C VAL A 118 -5.89 4.22 1.41
N ASP A 119 -6.25 4.99 0.37
CA ASP A 119 -5.71 6.33 0.15
C ASP A 119 -5.97 7.25 1.35
N GLN A 120 -7.19 7.21 1.88
CA GLN A 120 -7.57 8.01 3.05
C GLN A 120 -6.78 7.61 4.30
N LEU A 121 -6.66 6.31 4.58
CA LEU A 121 -5.93 5.79 5.73
C LEU A 121 -4.45 6.20 5.69
N ARG A 122 -3.82 6.07 4.52
CA ARG A 122 -2.41 6.46 4.32
C ARG A 122 -2.21 7.98 4.49
N VAL A 123 -3.09 8.79 3.93
CA VAL A 123 -3.04 10.26 4.08
C VAL A 123 -3.26 10.66 5.54
N ASP A 124 -4.22 10.07 6.24
CA ASP A 124 -4.50 10.39 7.63
C ASP A 124 -3.36 9.99 8.56
N TYR A 125 -2.70 8.86 8.28
CA TYR A 125 -1.51 8.45 9.03
C TYR A 125 -0.35 9.45 8.84
N LEU A 126 -0.05 9.86 7.61
CA LEU A 126 0.99 10.86 7.34
C LEU A 126 0.63 12.23 7.93
N ARG A 127 -0.64 12.58 7.96
CA ARG A 127 -1.16 13.78 8.63
C ARG A 127 -0.92 13.72 10.14
N SER A 128 -1.15 12.57 10.80
CA SER A 128 -0.87 12.41 12.23
C SER A 128 0.63 12.55 12.54
N LEU A 129 1.49 11.92 11.75
CA LEU A 129 2.93 12.05 11.89
C LEU A 129 3.43 13.49 11.72
N TRP A 130 2.83 14.26 10.78
CA TRP A 130 3.16 15.68 10.64
C TRP A 130 2.84 16.50 11.89
N ARG A 131 1.69 16.24 12.53
CA ARG A 131 1.33 16.88 13.81
C ARG A 131 2.30 16.51 14.91
N GLU A 132 2.66 15.24 15.02
CA GLU A 132 3.64 14.76 16.01
C GLU A 132 5.03 15.39 15.81
N LEU A 133 5.41 15.74 14.56
CA LEU A 133 6.61 16.52 14.24
C LEU A 133 6.54 17.97 14.68
N GLY A 134 5.42 18.42 15.26
CA GLY A 134 5.18 19.81 15.65
C GLY A 134 4.70 20.70 14.52
N GLY A 135 4.28 20.14 13.39
CA GLY A 135 3.65 20.86 12.29
C GLY A 135 2.33 21.52 12.69
N SER A 136 1.98 22.63 12.03
CA SER A 136 0.72 23.32 12.31
C SER A 136 -0.48 22.44 11.94
N GLU A 137 -1.62 22.66 12.61
CA GLU A 137 -2.88 21.97 12.28
C GLU A 137 -3.36 22.36 10.86
N ASP A 138 -3.14 23.60 10.46
CA ASP A 138 -3.53 24.11 9.13
C ASP A 138 -2.74 23.44 8.02
N ASP A 139 -1.46 23.14 8.26
CA ASP A 139 -0.59 22.47 7.28
C ASP A 139 -0.72 20.94 7.31
N ALA A 140 -1.21 20.35 8.39
CA ALA A 140 -1.22 18.89 8.56
C ALA A 140 -1.97 18.16 7.44
N GLY A 141 -3.11 18.66 7.02
CA GLY A 141 -3.87 18.11 5.90
C GLY A 141 -3.14 18.18 4.56
N PRO A 142 -2.71 19.39 4.13
CA PRO A 142 -1.91 19.57 2.91
C PRO A 142 -0.62 18.76 2.92
N MET A 143 0.13 18.70 4.01
CA MET A 143 1.40 17.99 4.11
C MET A 143 1.23 16.47 4.08
N GLY A 144 0.26 15.91 4.81
CA GLY A 144 -0.03 14.49 4.71
C GLY A 144 -0.37 14.08 3.27
N ARG A 145 -1.15 14.89 2.58
CA ARG A 145 -1.48 14.69 1.16
C ARG A 145 -0.26 14.86 0.25
N LEU A 146 0.58 15.88 0.48
CA LEU A 146 1.79 16.10 -0.31
C LEU A 146 2.73 14.89 -0.22
N LEU A 147 3.02 14.40 0.98
CA LEU A 147 3.87 13.24 1.18
C LEU A 147 3.31 12.00 0.47
N TYR A 148 1.99 11.79 0.55
CA TYR A 148 1.37 10.68 -0.15
C TYR A 148 1.40 10.82 -1.68
N LEU A 149 1.12 12.00 -2.21
CA LEU A 149 1.17 12.27 -3.65
C LEU A 149 2.58 12.13 -4.22
N VAL A 150 3.62 12.45 -3.46
CA VAL A 150 5.01 12.20 -3.85
C VAL A 150 5.24 10.71 -4.09
N LEU A 151 4.80 9.83 -3.18
CA LEU A 151 4.92 8.38 -3.35
C LEU A 151 4.15 7.90 -4.60
N VAL A 152 2.86 8.24 -4.68
CA VAL A 152 2.01 7.82 -5.80
C VAL A 152 2.55 8.34 -7.13
N GLY A 153 3.00 9.61 -7.18
CA GLY A 153 3.59 10.19 -8.37
C GLY A 153 4.89 9.51 -8.78
N ALA A 154 5.75 9.21 -7.81
CA ALA A 154 7.01 8.52 -8.05
C ALA A 154 6.82 7.13 -8.69
N GLN A 155 5.73 6.45 -8.34
CA GLN A 155 5.35 5.16 -8.92
C GLN A 155 4.73 5.27 -10.32
N GLN A 156 4.12 6.41 -10.67
CA GLN A 156 3.37 6.58 -11.93
C GLN A 156 4.19 7.20 -13.06
N VAL A 157 5.34 7.81 -12.79
CA VAL A 157 6.22 8.34 -13.85
C VAL A 157 7.03 7.23 -14.51
N VAL A 158 7.42 7.43 -15.78
CA VAL A 158 8.16 6.44 -16.56
C VAL A 158 9.49 7.04 -17.01
N PRO A 159 10.64 6.44 -16.63
CA PRO A 159 10.76 5.33 -15.67
C PRO A 159 10.35 5.75 -14.26
N PRO A 160 10.00 4.79 -13.38
CA PRO A 160 9.71 5.10 -11.97
C PRO A 160 10.88 5.78 -11.29
N VAL A 161 10.58 6.67 -10.33
CA VAL A 161 11.62 7.34 -9.53
C VAL A 161 12.33 6.29 -8.68
N SER A 162 13.66 6.31 -8.70
CA SER A 162 14.46 5.37 -7.92
C SER A 162 14.27 5.56 -6.40
N ALA A 163 14.47 4.50 -5.63
CA ALA A 163 14.40 4.56 -4.17
C ALA A 163 15.34 5.63 -3.58
N GLY A 164 16.54 5.82 -4.16
CA GLY A 164 17.50 6.84 -3.75
C GLY A 164 16.97 8.25 -3.96
N GLU A 165 16.48 8.56 -5.16
CA GLU A 165 15.88 9.86 -5.49
C GLU A 165 14.64 10.15 -4.64
N LEU A 166 13.81 9.13 -4.41
CA LEU A 166 12.62 9.29 -3.57
C LEU A 166 12.98 9.61 -2.12
N LYS A 167 14.02 8.97 -1.56
CA LYS A 167 14.56 9.32 -0.23
C LYS A 167 15.05 10.78 -0.17
N GLU A 168 15.71 11.28 -1.21
CA GLU A 168 16.15 12.68 -1.30
C GLU A 168 14.97 13.66 -1.35
N ILE A 169 13.92 13.33 -2.13
CA ILE A 169 12.70 14.14 -2.22
C ILE A 169 11.99 14.21 -0.85
N TYR A 170 11.86 13.08 -0.16
CA TYR A 170 11.28 13.06 1.18
C TYR A 170 12.12 13.83 2.19
N ALA A 171 13.46 13.71 2.14
CA ALA A 171 14.35 14.48 2.99
C ALA A 171 14.19 16.00 2.76
N LEU A 172 13.96 16.42 1.51
CA LEU A 172 13.66 17.82 1.18
C LEU A 172 12.30 18.25 1.76
N ALA A 173 11.26 17.46 1.57
CA ALA A 173 9.92 17.75 2.12
C ALA A 173 9.95 17.87 3.65
N LEU A 174 10.71 17.02 4.32
CA LEU A 174 10.86 17.03 5.79
C LEU A 174 11.65 18.22 6.35
N ARG A 175 12.38 18.95 5.52
CA ARG A 175 12.99 20.25 5.93
C ARG A 175 11.93 21.32 6.20
N LEU A 176 10.72 21.14 5.68
CA LEU A 176 9.59 22.03 5.94
C LEU A 176 8.95 21.76 7.30
N ALA A 177 9.23 20.59 7.91
CA ALA A 177 8.78 20.31 9.27
C ALA A 177 9.49 21.20 10.28
N PRO A 178 8.80 21.66 11.34
CA PRO A 178 9.43 22.39 12.43
C PRO A 178 10.58 21.58 13.01
N GLN A 179 11.68 22.25 13.33
CA GLN A 179 12.78 21.59 14.03
C GLN A 179 12.32 21.28 15.46
N GLU A 180 12.53 20.06 15.93
CA GLU A 180 12.30 19.70 17.32
C GLU A 180 13.03 20.71 18.22
N ARG A 181 12.29 21.42 19.08
CA ARG A 181 12.92 22.23 20.12
C ARG A 181 13.70 21.26 20.99
N ARG A 182 15.02 21.34 20.94
CA ARG A 182 15.86 20.68 21.95
C ARG A 182 15.39 21.19 23.30
N SER A 183 14.81 20.31 24.11
CA SER A 183 14.57 20.59 25.51
C SER A 183 15.94 20.78 26.15
N GLU A 184 16.24 22.03 26.54
CA GLU A 184 17.38 22.36 27.40
C GLU A 184 17.14 21.84 28.82
#